data_1ee1924705227f38613702868c46b49d
#
_entry.id   1ee1924705227f38613702868c46b49d
#
_cell.length_a   1.000
_cell.length_b   1.000
_cell.length_c   1.000
_cell.angle_alpha   90.00
_cell.angle_beta   90.00
_cell.angle_gamma   90.00
#
_symmetry.space_group_name_H-M   'P 1'
#
loop_
_entity.id
_entity.type
_entity.pdbx_description
1 polymer ?
#
loop_
_entity_poly.entity_id
_entity_poly.type
_entity_poly.pdbx_seq_one_letter_code
_entity_poly.pdbx_strand_id
1 'polypeptide(L)'
;MSNAFYYFVGIVSWPALRLLYRLRWRGRENVPPGGIVLASNHVSNFDPWPLGYPLWPKRRMRWMGKSELFNRILGPILRRGGAFPVRRGMNDREAIQRAIELVHAGDIVVMFPEGTRRKKGLRKKFRPHAHSGAARIAIVAGVPLVPAAVRGTDRLSRLGPLRVAYGEPVPLDDLAELDHGSAAKIATERLMDRIADLEEELRAG
;
A
#
# COMPACT_ATOMS: atom_id res chain seq x y z
N MET A 1 -17.24 10.71 -9.43
CA MET A 1 -17.25 9.38 -10.11
C MET A 1 -17.88 8.38 -9.15
N SER A 2 -18.85 7.59 -9.60
CA SER A 2 -19.69 6.77 -8.74
C SER A 2 -18.87 5.74 -7.94
N ASN A 3 -19.04 5.73 -6.63
CA ASN A 3 -18.45 4.74 -5.73
C ASN A 3 -19.06 3.33 -5.95
N ALA A 4 -20.11 3.21 -6.77
CA ALA A 4 -20.87 1.97 -6.98
C ALA A 4 -19.98 0.79 -7.42
N PHE A 5 -19.06 1.00 -8.37
CA PHE A 5 -18.15 -0.07 -8.82
C PHE A 5 -17.22 -0.53 -7.69
N TYR A 6 -16.67 0.39 -6.90
CA TYR A 6 -15.80 0.06 -5.76
C TYR A 6 -16.56 -0.75 -4.70
N TYR A 7 -17.79 -0.35 -4.38
CA TYR A 7 -18.65 -1.10 -3.45
C TYR A 7 -19.06 -2.46 -4.03
N PHE A 8 -19.40 -2.52 -5.30
CA PHE A 8 -19.73 -3.78 -5.97
C PHE A 8 -18.58 -4.79 -5.89
N VAL A 9 -17.36 -4.36 -6.22
CA VAL A 9 -16.16 -5.22 -6.11
C VAL A 9 -15.96 -5.68 -4.67
N GLY A 10 -16.11 -4.81 -3.69
CA GLY A 10 -16.01 -5.17 -2.27
C GLY A 10 -17.01 -6.24 -1.85
N ILE A 11 -18.28 -6.09 -2.24
CA ILE A 11 -19.36 -7.05 -1.92
C ILE A 11 -19.09 -8.40 -2.59
N VAL A 12 -18.79 -8.40 -3.90
CA VAL A 12 -18.58 -9.65 -4.67
C VAL A 12 -17.33 -10.39 -4.21
N SER A 13 -16.29 -9.67 -3.81
CA SER A 13 -15.05 -10.29 -3.33
C SER A 13 -15.11 -10.80 -1.88
N TRP A 14 -16.13 -10.41 -1.11
CA TRP A 14 -16.27 -10.79 0.30
C TRP A 14 -16.28 -12.32 0.52
N PRO A 15 -17.12 -13.11 -0.18
CA PRO A 15 -17.12 -14.56 -0.01
C PRO A 15 -15.77 -15.19 -0.34
N ALA A 16 -15.13 -14.75 -1.42
CA ALA A 16 -13.83 -15.26 -1.81
C ALA A 16 -12.77 -14.99 -0.74
N LEU A 17 -12.67 -13.76 -0.24
CA LEU A 17 -11.70 -13.40 0.79
C LEU A 17 -11.93 -14.12 2.12
N ARG A 18 -13.18 -14.28 2.54
CA ARG A 18 -13.52 -14.87 3.84
C ARG A 18 -13.51 -16.39 3.81
N LEU A 19 -14.08 -17.01 2.80
CA LEU A 19 -14.29 -18.46 2.74
C LEU A 19 -13.13 -19.17 2.03
N LEU A 20 -12.74 -18.72 0.83
CA LEU A 20 -11.70 -19.41 0.06
C LEU A 20 -10.31 -19.04 0.58
N TYR A 21 -10.06 -17.76 0.81
CA TYR A 21 -8.75 -17.27 1.25
C TYR A 21 -8.62 -17.11 2.76
N ARG A 22 -9.66 -17.31 3.53
CA ARG A 22 -9.65 -17.25 5.00
C ARG A 22 -8.87 -16.03 5.50
N LEU A 23 -9.14 -14.86 4.88
CA LEU A 23 -8.45 -13.61 5.18
C LEU A 23 -8.55 -13.29 6.67
N ARG A 24 -7.41 -13.10 7.30
CA ARG A 24 -7.31 -12.59 8.67
C ARG A 24 -6.45 -11.33 8.67
N TRP A 25 -6.76 -10.42 9.57
CA TRP A 25 -6.03 -9.17 9.73
C TRP A 25 -5.89 -8.81 11.21
N ARG A 26 -4.92 -7.93 11.49
CA ARG A 26 -4.70 -7.34 12.82
C ARG A 26 -4.16 -5.92 12.68
N GLY A 27 -4.19 -5.15 13.78
CA GLY A 27 -3.70 -3.78 13.83
C GLY A 27 -4.54 -2.79 13.01
N ARG A 28 -5.79 -3.12 12.67
CA ARG A 28 -6.67 -2.21 11.93
C ARG A 28 -6.91 -0.91 12.71
N GLU A 29 -6.92 -0.97 14.01
CA GLU A 29 -7.03 0.14 14.95
C GLU A 29 -5.89 1.14 14.85
N ASN A 30 -4.73 0.71 14.37
CA ASN A 30 -3.54 1.54 14.15
C ASN A 30 -3.65 2.45 12.91
N VAL A 31 -4.69 2.24 12.09
CA VAL A 31 -4.90 3.05 10.89
C VAL A 31 -5.70 4.30 11.26
N PRO A 32 -5.07 5.49 11.33
CA PRO A 32 -5.74 6.70 11.77
C PRO A 32 -6.84 7.15 10.79
N PRO A 33 -7.82 7.94 11.24
CA PRO A 33 -8.82 8.54 10.36
C PRO A 33 -8.19 9.56 9.40
N GLY A 34 -8.92 9.95 8.36
CA GLY A 34 -8.43 10.92 7.36
C GLY A 34 -7.52 10.30 6.31
N GLY A 35 -6.84 11.13 5.53
CA GLY A 35 -5.91 10.67 4.51
C GLY A 35 -4.60 10.18 5.11
N ILE A 36 -4.07 9.11 4.55
CA ILE A 36 -2.80 8.50 4.96
C ILE A 36 -2.01 7.96 3.77
N VAL A 37 -0.71 7.79 3.96
CA VAL A 37 0.10 6.95 3.09
C VAL A 37 0.26 5.59 3.76
N LEU A 38 -0.28 4.53 3.15
CA LEU A 38 -0.13 3.15 3.59
C LEU A 38 0.97 2.47 2.78
N ALA A 39 2.03 2.06 3.42
CA ALA A 39 3.16 1.43 2.73
C ALA A 39 3.32 -0.03 3.14
N SER A 40 3.49 -0.92 2.16
CA SER A 40 3.54 -2.37 2.40
C SER A 40 4.63 -3.05 1.57
N ASN A 41 5.03 -4.26 1.98
CA ASN A 41 5.79 -5.18 1.15
C ASN A 41 5.03 -5.53 -0.13
N HIS A 42 5.73 -5.94 -1.18
CA HIS A 42 5.13 -6.24 -2.49
C HIS A 42 5.51 -7.63 -2.99
N VAL A 43 4.56 -8.54 -2.96
CA VAL A 43 4.75 -9.94 -3.39
C VAL A 43 3.91 -10.32 -4.61
N SER A 44 2.79 -9.61 -4.85
CA SER A 44 1.85 -9.90 -5.94
C SER A 44 1.14 -8.64 -6.44
N ASN A 45 0.65 -8.67 -7.69
CA ASN A 45 -0.24 -7.61 -8.20
C ASN A 45 -1.58 -7.53 -7.44
N PHE A 46 -1.92 -8.57 -6.68
CA PHE A 46 -3.15 -8.65 -5.91
C PHE A 46 -3.01 -8.12 -4.48
N ASP A 47 -1.81 -7.66 -4.07
CA ASP A 47 -1.58 -7.13 -2.71
C ASP A 47 -2.56 -6.03 -2.30
N PRO A 48 -2.94 -5.07 -3.17
CA PRO A 48 -3.91 -4.04 -2.79
C PRO A 48 -5.29 -4.59 -2.38
N TRP A 49 -5.67 -5.76 -2.89
CA TRP A 49 -6.99 -6.34 -2.61
C TRP A 49 -7.16 -6.74 -1.14
N PRO A 50 -6.35 -7.64 -0.54
CA PRO A 50 -6.47 -7.97 0.88
C PRO A 50 -6.06 -6.81 1.79
N LEU A 51 -5.13 -5.93 1.38
CA LEU A 51 -4.76 -4.73 2.15
C LEU A 51 -5.92 -3.75 2.29
N GLY A 52 -6.76 -3.61 1.27
CA GLY A 52 -7.87 -2.67 1.31
C GLY A 52 -9.11 -3.20 1.99
N TYR A 53 -9.30 -4.50 1.94
CA TYR A 53 -10.55 -5.12 2.35
C TYR A 53 -10.90 -4.89 3.82
N PRO A 54 -10.00 -5.01 4.80
CA PRO A 54 -10.31 -4.73 6.21
C PRO A 54 -10.73 -3.29 6.48
N LEU A 55 -10.35 -2.35 5.63
CA LEU A 55 -10.66 -0.92 5.74
C LEU A 55 -11.93 -0.53 4.96
N TRP A 56 -12.38 -1.40 4.06
CA TRP A 56 -13.63 -1.24 3.31
C TRP A 56 -14.86 -1.47 4.25
N PRO A 57 -16.01 -0.85 4.04
CA PRO A 57 -16.33 0.18 3.03
C PRO A 57 -16.00 1.61 3.46
N LYS A 58 -15.55 1.81 4.71
CA LYS A 58 -15.39 3.14 5.33
C LYS A 58 -14.28 3.98 4.71
N ARG A 59 -13.26 3.33 4.14
CA ARG A 59 -12.05 3.97 3.64
C ARG A 59 -11.82 3.62 2.17
N ARG A 60 -11.48 4.61 1.38
CA ARG A 60 -11.16 4.42 -0.04
C ARG A 60 -9.67 4.26 -0.21
N MET A 61 -9.28 3.18 -0.88
CA MET A 61 -7.89 2.95 -1.24
C MET A 61 -7.58 3.40 -2.66
N ARG A 62 -6.43 4.03 -2.80
CA ARG A 62 -5.83 4.43 -4.07
C ARG A 62 -4.45 3.82 -4.17
N TRP A 63 -4.08 3.28 -5.32
CA TRP A 63 -2.74 2.73 -5.52
C TRP A 63 -2.14 3.15 -6.84
N MET A 64 -0.81 3.27 -6.86
CA MET A 64 -0.06 3.59 -8.06
C MET A 64 0.07 2.36 -8.95
N GLY A 65 -0.45 2.43 -10.16
CA GLY A 65 -0.30 1.42 -11.18
C GLY A 65 0.67 1.88 -12.27
N LYS A 66 1.43 0.94 -12.85
CA LYS A 66 2.33 1.21 -13.96
C LYS A 66 1.55 1.82 -15.12
N SER A 67 2.01 2.95 -15.69
CA SER A 67 1.30 3.71 -16.73
C SER A 67 0.88 2.86 -17.93
N GLU A 68 1.70 1.89 -18.32
CA GLU A 68 1.44 1.00 -19.45
C GLU A 68 0.22 0.07 -19.25
N LEU A 69 -0.22 -0.12 -18.01
CA LEU A 69 -1.43 -0.87 -17.69
C LEU A 69 -2.71 -0.07 -17.96
N PHE A 70 -2.61 1.25 -18.12
CA PHE A 70 -3.75 2.14 -18.33
C PHE A 70 -4.13 2.29 -19.81
N ASN A 71 -4.09 1.19 -20.56
CA ASN A 71 -4.57 1.14 -21.94
C ASN A 71 -6.09 1.34 -22.04
N ARG A 72 -6.64 1.30 -23.27
CA ARG A 72 -8.08 1.57 -23.54
C ARG A 72 -9.01 0.59 -22.83
N ILE A 73 -8.59 -0.65 -22.59
CA ILE A 73 -9.42 -1.73 -21.99
C ILE A 73 -9.26 -1.74 -20.47
N LEU A 74 -8.04 -1.88 -19.97
CA LEU A 74 -7.78 -2.01 -18.53
C LEU A 74 -7.83 -0.67 -17.78
N GLY A 75 -7.47 0.42 -18.45
CA GLY A 75 -7.41 1.74 -17.82
C GLY A 75 -8.71 2.16 -17.12
N PRO A 76 -9.88 2.06 -17.75
CA PRO A 76 -11.16 2.39 -17.11
C PRO A 76 -11.46 1.51 -15.88
N ILE A 77 -11.15 0.21 -15.95
CA ILE A 77 -11.37 -0.74 -14.84
C ILE A 77 -10.44 -0.39 -13.66
N LEU A 78 -9.14 -0.21 -13.93
CA LEU A 78 -8.16 0.15 -12.92
C LEU A 78 -8.51 1.47 -12.22
N ARG A 79 -8.89 2.50 -12.98
CA ARG A 79 -9.28 3.80 -12.42
C ARG A 79 -10.54 3.68 -11.55
N ARG A 80 -11.54 2.92 -11.98
CA ARG A 80 -12.75 2.66 -11.17
C ARG A 80 -12.43 1.88 -9.91
N GLY A 81 -11.45 0.97 -9.97
CA GLY A 81 -10.93 0.24 -8.84
C GLY A 81 -10.03 1.06 -7.90
N GLY A 82 -9.75 2.33 -8.20
CA GLY A 82 -8.96 3.23 -7.36
C GLY A 82 -7.49 3.42 -7.79
N ALA A 83 -7.05 2.74 -8.86
CA ALA A 83 -5.68 2.92 -9.35
C ALA A 83 -5.47 4.25 -10.09
N PHE A 84 -4.27 4.81 -10.01
CA PHE A 84 -3.83 5.94 -10.85
C PHE A 84 -2.45 5.65 -11.46
N PRO A 85 -2.15 6.18 -12.67
CA PRO A 85 -0.93 5.85 -13.38
C PRO A 85 0.30 6.50 -12.76
N VAL A 86 1.44 5.81 -12.83
CA VAL A 86 2.77 6.31 -12.50
C VAL A 86 3.80 5.84 -13.52
N ARG A 87 4.67 6.72 -13.97
CA ARG A 87 5.83 6.42 -14.82
C ARG A 87 7.00 6.02 -13.93
N ARG A 88 7.21 4.73 -13.73
CA ARG A 88 8.29 4.22 -12.87
C ARG A 88 9.67 4.52 -13.46
N GLY A 89 10.63 4.79 -12.57
CA GLY A 89 12.00 5.12 -12.95
C GLY A 89 12.22 6.55 -13.43
N MET A 90 11.15 7.34 -13.53
CA MET A 90 11.18 8.77 -13.77
C MET A 90 10.69 9.48 -12.50
N ASN A 91 11.21 10.67 -12.23
CA ASN A 91 10.70 11.48 -11.12
C ASN A 91 9.32 12.04 -11.51
N ASP A 92 8.29 11.19 -11.42
CA ASP A 92 6.92 11.49 -11.87
C ASP A 92 6.23 12.45 -10.89
N ARG A 93 6.49 13.75 -11.09
CA ARG A 93 5.93 14.82 -10.27
C ARG A 93 4.40 14.84 -10.28
N GLU A 94 3.79 14.49 -11.42
CA GLU A 94 2.33 14.45 -11.56
C GLU A 94 1.73 13.35 -10.69
N ALA A 95 2.35 12.17 -10.65
CA ALA A 95 1.91 11.07 -9.80
C ALA A 95 2.07 11.39 -8.30
N ILE A 96 3.17 12.07 -7.92
CA ILE A 96 3.38 12.54 -6.54
C ILE A 96 2.32 13.57 -6.16
N GLN A 97 2.11 14.58 -7.00
CA GLN A 97 1.10 15.62 -6.76
C GLN A 97 -0.30 14.99 -6.64
N ARG A 98 -0.62 14.03 -7.52
CA ARG A 98 -1.89 13.32 -7.45
C ARG A 98 -2.05 12.51 -6.17
N ALA A 99 -1.00 11.91 -5.66
CA ALA A 99 -1.02 11.21 -4.38
C ALA A 99 -1.31 12.17 -3.21
N ILE A 100 -0.66 13.34 -3.20
CA ILE A 100 -0.89 14.41 -2.20
C ILE A 100 -2.34 14.87 -2.22
N GLU A 101 -2.91 15.15 -3.40
CA GLU A 101 -4.31 15.51 -3.53
C GLU A 101 -5.27 14.45 -2.98
N LEU A 102 -4.96 13.17 -3.23
CA LEU A 102 -5.79 12.05 -2.78
C LEU A 102 -5.75 11.89 -1.25
N VAL A 103 -4.60 12.03 -0.61
CA VAL A 103 -4.53 11.98 0.85
C VAL A 103 -5.19 13.20 1.49
N HIS A 104 -5.08 14.39 0.92
CA HIS A 104 -5.80 15.57 1.40
C HIS A 104 -7.32 15.45 1.22
N ALA A 105 -7.78 14.67 0.23
CA ALA A 105 -9.20 14.31 0.07
C ALA A 105 -9.67 13.21 1.04
N GLY A 106 -8.83 12.75 1.96
CA GLY A 106 -9.14 11.72 2.96
C GLY A 106 -8.99 10.27 2.46
N ASP A 107 -8.47 10.07 1.25
CA ASP A 107 -8.23 8.73 0.70
C ASP A 107 -6.94 8.10 1.30
N ILE A 108 -6.85 6.77 1.28
CA ILE A 108 -5.63 6.03 1.61
C ILE A 108 -4.82 5.83 0.31
N VAL A 109 -3.62 6.37 0.25
CA VAL A 109 -2.71 6.10 -0.87
C VAL A 109 -1.79 4.93 -0.50
N VAL A 110 -1.93 3.83 -1.23
CA VAL A 110 -1.11 2.62 -1.03
C VAL A 110 0.14 2.68 -1.89
N MET A 111 1.27 2.44 -1.27
CA MET A 111 2.57 2.42 -1.92
C MET A 111 3.36 1.16 -1.55
N PHE A 112 4.22 0.75 -2.45
CA PHE A 112 5.14 -0.36 -2.26
C PHE A 112 6.57 0.17 -2.39
N PRO A 113 7.26 0.47 -1.26
CA PRO A 113 8.57 1.12 -1.27
C PRO A 113 9.64 0.31 -2.00
N GLU A 114 9.47 -1.00 -2.11
CA GLU A 114 10.38 -1.89 -2.84
C GLU A 114 10.39 -1.59 -4.37
N GLY A 115 9.43 -0.86 -4.88
CA GLY A 115 9.29 -0.48 -6.29
C GLY A 115 9.00 -1.62 -7.26
N THR A 116 9.42 -2.84 -6.92
CA THR A 116 9.22 -4.06 -7.71
C THR A 116 8.79 -5.21 -6.81
N ARG A 117 8.07 -6.18 -7.41
CA ARG A 117 7.68 -7.39 -6.68
C ARG A 117 8.89 -8.26 -6.38
N ARG A 118 8.95 -8.85 -5.20
CA ARG A 118 9.97 -9.83 -4.85
C ARG A 118 9.87 -11.05 -5.78
N LYS A 119 10.93 -11.37 -6.50
CA LYS A 119 10.99 -12.58 -7.31
C LYS A 119 11.00 -13.81 -6.39
N LYS A 120 10.23 -14.86 -6.75
CA LYS A 120 10.26 -16.15 -6.07
C LYS A 120 11.71 -16.69 -6.05
N GLY A 121 12.20 -17.05 -4.86
CA GLY A 121 13.52 -17.68 -4.69
C GLY A 121 14.66 -16.77 -4.27
N LEU A 122 14.54 -15.46 -4.36
CA LEU A 122 15.57 -14.56 -3.78
C LEU A 122 15.39 -14.50 -2.26
N ARG A 123 16.19 -15.28 -1.56
CA ARG A 123 16.28 -15.28 -0.10
C ARG A 123 16.77 -13.92 0.41
N LYS A 124 16.29 -13.53 1.60
CA LYS A 124 16.49 -12.38 2.48
C LYS A 124 17.87 -11.67 2.55
N LYS A 125 18.88 -12.02 1.74
CA LYS A 125 20.21 -11.41 1.82
C LYS A 125 20.32 -10.01 1.20
N PHE A 126 19.35 -9.60 0.40
CA PHE A 126 19.33 -8.28 -0.19
C PHE A 126 18.05 -7.55 0.28
N ARG A 127 18.18 -6.59 1.20
CA ARG A 127 17.14 -5.58 1.38
C ARG A 127 17.06 -4.81 0.06
N PRO A 128 15.94 -4.86 -0.69
CA PRO A 128 15.83 -4.06 -1.91
C PRO A 128 16.01 -2.59 -1.53
N HIS A 129 16.67 -1.83 -2.40
CA HIS A 129 16.81 -0.40 -2.20
C HIS A 129 15.41 0.23 -2.16
N ALA A 130 15.01 0.66 -0.97
CA ALA A 130 13.68 1.22 -0.78
C ALA A 130 13.60 2.63 -1.39
N HIS A 131 12.54 2.88 -2.15
CA HIS A 131 12.27 4.20 -2.69
C HIS A 131 11.61 5.08 -1.63
N SER A 132 12.11 6.29 -1.45
CA SER A 132 11.60 7.25 -0.45
C SER A 132 10.27 7.91 -0.83
N GLY A 133 9.63 7.51 -1.93
CA GLY A 133 8.41 8.14 -2.42
C GLY A 133 7.26 8.15 -1.42
N ALA A 134 7.06 7.06 -0.67
CA ALA A 134 6.00 6.97 0.34
C ALA A 134 6.23 7.95 1.49
N ALA A 135 7.45 7.96 2.06
CA ALA A 135 7.82 8.87 3.13
C ALA A 135 7.78 10.33 2.67
N ARG A 136 8.26 10.61 1.45
CA ARG A 136 8.24 11.96 0.88
C ARG A 136 6.82 12.50 0.73
N ILE A 137 5.88 11.69 0.23
CA ILE A 137 4.47 12.08 0.11
C ILE A 137 3.88 12.35 1.49
N ALA A 138 4.12 11.47 2.46
CA ALA A 138 3.60 11.64 3.81
C ALA A 138 4.11 12.94 4.47
N ILE A 139 5.42 13.22 4.39
CA ILE A 139 6.04 14.43 4.94
C ILE A 139 5.50 15.68 4.25
N VAL A 140 5.49 15.71 2.92
CA VAL A 140 5.05 16.90 2.16
C VAL A 140 3.56 17.17 2.35
N ALA A 141 2.74 16.13 2.46
CA ALA A 141 1.31 16.25 2.68
C ALA A 141 0.92 16.45 4.17
N GLY A 142 1.86 16.30 5.11
CA GLY A 142 1.57 16.38 6.55
C GLY A 142 0.59 15.28 7.04
N VAL A 143 0.67 14.07 6.46
CA VAL A 143 -0.23 12.96 6.78
C VAL A 143 0.52 11.77 7.37
N PRO A 144 -0.15 10.90 8.18
CA PRO A 144 0.48 9.72 8.73
C PRO A 144 1.05 8.77 7.66
N LEU A 145 2.24 8.24 7.94
CA LEU A 145 2.90 7.16 7.19
C LEU A 145 2.68 5.85 7.95
N VAL A 146 1.82 4.98 7.44
CA VAL A 146 1.41 3.75 8.12
C VAL A 146 2.07 2.53 7.47
N PRO A 147 2.88 1.74 8.21
CA PRO A 147 3.43 0.49 7.71
C PRO A 147 2.35 -0.60 7.69
N ALA A 148 2.41 -1.47 6.70
CA ALA A 148 1.58 -2.65 6.61
C ALA A 148 2.36 -3.83 6.04
N ALA A 149 1.86 -5.04 6.27
CA ALA A 149 2.39 -6.24 5.62
C ALA A 149 1.27 -7.11 5.09
N VAL A 150 1.54 -7.78 3.96
CA VAL A 150 0.64 -8.75 3.34
C VAL A 150 1.37 -10.06 3.06
N ARG A 151 0.66 -11.19 3.26
CA ARG A 151 1.18 -12.53 2.99
C ARG A 151 0.14 -13.42 2.31
N GLY A 152 0.61 -14.29 1.42
CA GLY A 152 -0.21 -15.32 0.77
C GLY A 152 -0.70 -14.95 -0.63
N THR A 153 -0.58 -13.70 -1.05
CA THR A 153 -1.03 -13.21 -2.36
C THR A 153 -0.21 -13.77 -3.54
N ASP A 154 0.99 -14.28 -3.28
CA ASP A 154 1.82 -15.00 -4.27
C ASP A 154 1.32 -16.43 -4.55
N ARG A 155 0.35 -16.92 -3.79
CA ARG A 155 -0.16 -18.29 -3.84
C ARG A 155 -1.68 -18.37 -3.98
N LEU A 156 -2.30 -17.38 -4.62
CA LEU A 156 -3.77 -17.32 -4.78
C LEU A 156 -4.35 -18.57 -5.44
N SER A 157 -3.66 -19.18 -6.41
CA SER A 157 -4.08 -20.43 -7.05
C SER A 157 -4.19 -21.64 -6.10
N ARG A 158 -3.54 -21.59 -4.93
CA ARG A 158 -3.58 -22.64 -3.92
C ARG A 158 -4.70 -22.43 -2.89
N LEU A 159 -5.51 -21.40 -3.03
CA LEU A 159 -6.57 -21.01 -2.08
C LEU A 159 -6.08 -20.97 -0.62
N GLY A 160 -4.83 -20.57 -0.44
CA GLY A 160 -4.18 -20.49 0.87
C GLY A 160 -4.60 -19.25 1.66
N PRO A 161 -4.32 -19.25 2.98
CA PRO A 161 -4.72 -18.16 3.83
C PRO A 161 -4.02 -16.85 3.46
N LEU A 162 -4.79 -15.76 3.36
CA LEU A 162 -4.28 -14.40 3.28
C LEU A 162 -4.16 -13.81 4.69
N ARG A 163 -3.08 -13.07 4.91
CA ARG A 163 -2.81 -12.40 6.18
C ARG A 163 -2.44 -10.95 5.91
N VAL A 164 -2.95 -10.05 6.72
CA VAL A 164 -2.64 -8.60 6.68
C VAL A 164 -2.33 -8.13 8.09
N ALA A 165 -1.33 -7.27 8.22
CA ALA A 165 -1.03 -6.56 9.46
C ALA A 165 -0.84 -5.08 9.16
N TYR A 166 -1.35 -4.22 10.04
CA TYR A 166 -1.14 -2.78 10.02
C TYR A 166 -0.39 -2.40 11.29
N GLY A 167 0.74 -1.70 11.14
CA GLY A 167 1.50 -1.17 12.26
C GLY A 167 1.06 0.23 12.66
N GLU A 168 1.59 0.70 13.76
CA GLU A 168 1.44 2.09 14.17
C GLU A 168 2.10 3.04 13.18
N PRO A 169 1.60 4.28 13.02
CA PRO A 169 2.23 5.28 12.19
C PRO A 169 3.71 5.48 12.54
N VAL A 170 4.53 5.64 11.50
CA VAL A 170 5.95 5.95 11.69
C VAL A 170 6.09 7.34 12.31
N PRO A 171 6.84 7.51 13.42
CA PRO A 171 7.11 8.82 13.97
C PRO A 171 7.86 9.71 12.97
N LEU A 172 7.33 10.92 12.74
CA LEU A 172 7.89 11.91 11.81
C LEU A 172 8.17 13.27 12.46
N ASP A 173 7.70 13.49 13.69
CA ASP A 173 7.74 14.79 14.38
C ASP A 173 9.17 15.27 14.60
N ASP A 174 10.09 14.37 14.93
CA ASP A 174 11.51 14.65 15.12
C ASP A 174 12.28 14.96 13.84
N LEU A 175 11.63 14.83 12.69
CA LEU A 175 12.21 15.08 11.38
C LEU A 175 11.83 16.46 10.80
N ALA A 176 11.02 17.24 11.52
CA ALA A 176 10.46 18.51 11.03
C ALA A 176 11.54 19.57 10.75
N GLU A 177 12.66 19.54 11.48
CA GLU A 177 13.77 20.49 11.31
C GLU A 177 14.72 20.11 10.15
N LEU A 178 14.57 18.91 9.58
CA LEU A 178 15.44 18.43 8.51
C LEU A 178 14.92 18.84 7.13
N ASP A 179 15.83 18.90 6.17
CA ASP A 179 15.41 19.01 4.77
C ASP A 179 14.58 17.80 4.34
N HIS A 180 13.65 18.01 3.41
CA HIS A 180 12.73 16.95 2.99
C HIS A 180 13.42 15.68 2.45
N GLY A 181 14.63 15.79 1.91
CA GLY A 181 15.38 14.64 1.39
C GLY A 181 15.93 13.78 2.50
N SER A 182 16.59 14.39 3.48
CA SER A 182 17.12 13.72 4.68
C SER A 182 16.00 13.14 5.53
N ALA A 183 14.95 13.90 5.78
CA ALA A 183 13.76 13.44 6.50
C ALA A 183 13.13 12.22 5.82
N ALA A 184 12.92 12.26 4.51
CA ALA A 184 12.34 11.15 3.76
C ALA A 184 13.23 9.89 3.77
N LYS A 185 14.56 10.05 3.80
CA LYS A 185 15.47 8.91 3.92
C LYS A 185 15.32 8.21 5.27
N ILE A 186 15.38 8.96 6.36
CA ILE A 186 15.24 8.42 7.73
C ILE A 186 13.86 7.79 7.91
N ALA A 187 12.80 8.48 7.49
CA ALA A 187 11.43 7.95 7.55
C ALA A 187 11.27 6.65 6.74
N THR A 188 11.97 6.53 5.60
CA THR A 188 11.96 5.31 4.79
C THR A 188 12.66 4.15 5.51
N GLU A 189 13.78 4.39 6.16
CA GLU A 189 14.50 3.38 6.95
C GLU A 189 13.60 2.85 8.07
N ARG A 190 13.01 3.75 8.88
CA ARG A 190 12.04 3.41 9.94
C ARG A 190 10.86 2.61 9.39
N LEU A 191 10.30 3.06 8.28
CA LEU A 191 9.19 2.39 7.60
C LEU A 191 9.54 0.95 7.20
N MET A 192 10.71 0.75 6.59
CA MET A 192 11.15 -0.57 6.14
C MET A 192 11.43 -1.53 7.29
N ASP A 193 11.94 -1.04 8.40
CA ASP A 193 12.12 -1.85 9.62
C ASP A 193 10.75 -2.30 10.16
N ARG A 194 9.79 -1.39 10.28
CA ARG A 194 8.42 -1.74 10.71
C ARG A 194 7.72 -2.72 9.77
N ILE A 195 7.88 -2.56 8.45
CA ILE A 195 7.35 -3.53 7.49
C ILE A 195 7.99 -4.91 7.69
N ALA A 196 9.30 -4.97 7.94
CA ALA A 196 10.01 -6.23 8.17
C ALA A 196 9.51 -6.94 9.45
N ASP A 197 9.31 -6.19 10.54
CA ASP A 197 8.76 -6.73 11.79
C ASP A 197 7.36 -7.32 11.56
N LEU A 198 6.47 -6.58 10.89
CA LEU A 198 5.12 -7.05 10.55
C LEU A 198 5.15 -8.31 9.66
N GLU A 199 6.10 -8.40 8.71
CA GLU A 199 6.26 -9.61 7.90
C GLU A 199 6.68 -10.82 8.74
N GLU A 200 7.57 -10.65 9.71
CA GLU A 200 8.00 -11.73 10.62
C GLU A 200 6.85 -12.21 11.48
N GLU A 201 6.12 -11.27 12.04
CA GLU A 201 4.92 -11.57 12.82
C GLU A 201 3.85 -12.34 11.99
N LEU A 202 3.65 -11.98 10.71
CA LEU A 202 2.76 -12.73 9.82
C LEU A 202 3.30 -14.12 9.43
N ARG A 203 4.58 -14.40 9.69
CA ARG A 203 5.17 -15.74 9.46
C ARG A 203 5.01 -16.65 10.67
N ALA A 204 5.07 -16.05 11.85
CA ALA A 204 4.96 -16.79 13.13
C ALA A 204 3.53 -17.24 13.45
N GLY A 205 2.50 -16.53 12.96
CA GLY A 205 1.07 -16.84 13.15
C GLY A 205 0.38 -17.29 11.87
#